data_afe5687be2521704c8afb5336f60b5a7
#
_entry.id   afe5687be2521704c8afb5336f60b5a7
#
_cell.length_a   1.000
_cell.length_b   1.000
_cell.length_c   1.000
_cell.angle_alpha   90.00
_cell.angle_beta   90.00
_cell.angle_gamma   90.00
#
_symmetry.space_group_name_H-M   'P 1'
#
loop_
_entity.id
_entity.type
_entity.pdbx_description
1 polymer ?
#
loop_
_entity_poly.entity_id
_entity_poly.type
_entity_poly.pdbx_seq_one_letter_code
_entity_poly.pdbx_strand_id
1 'polypeptide(L)'
;KEKADKEAADAVIAIINALPDAKNLTLENQEAVANAGKAYRELTPDQKMLVDKDAEGETYKKLYVAEGVMAELLGDEAVRLVVKELTALPEAADVKLEDEAALSAAYDHFMALTEEQRGMVEEALQTKLSDAIDQLNLLKQEAAEKEAVDKVNELLNSLPSEDEVLFADQTDIEAARAAYEALDTLKDQVSPDALAKLTTAENRLNALQEEVNQVVDLIDALPAVDELTPAHADQVKTARDAYNALN
;
A
#
# COMPACT_ATOMS: atom_id res chain seq x y z
N LYS A 1 -32.10 34.93 -38.72
CA LYS A 1 -31.25 33.75 -38.54
C LYS A 1 -29.92 33.89 -39.26
N GLU A 2 -29.89 34.03 -40.59
CA GLU A 2 -28.63 34.15 -41.37
C GLU A 2 -27.63 35.23 -40.84
N LYS A 3 -28.16 36.42 -40.46
CA LYS A 3 -27.31 37.47 -39.91
C LYS A 3 -26.66 37.08 -38.57
N ALA A 4 -27.42 36.45 -37.67
CA ALA A 4 -26.90 35.99 -36.39
C ALA A 4 -25.89 34.83 -36.54
N ASP A 5 -26.16 33.90 -37.47
CA ASP A 5 -25.24 32.82 -37.78
C ASP A 5 -23.89 33.33 -38.34
N LYS A 6 -23.96 34.33 -39.18
CA LYS A 6 -22.77 34.99 -39.71
C LYS A 6 -21.98 35.73 -38.64
N GLU A 7 -22.63 36.50 -37.78
CA GLU A 7 -21.99 37.22 -36.67
C GLU A 7 -21.26 36.26 -35.72
N ALA A 8 -21.86 35.10 -35.39
CA ALA A 8 -21.24 34.07 -34.57
C ALA A 8 -20.02 33.43 -35.25
N ALA A 9 -20.11 33.12 -36.55
CA ALA A 9 -18.98 32.59 -37.32
C ALA A 9 -17.85 33.62 -37.43
N ASP A 10 -18.17 34.89 -37.77
CA ASP A 10 -17.18 35.99 -37.89
C ASP A 10 -16.40 36.19 -36.56
N ALA A 11 -17.07 36.07 -35.42
CA ALA A 11 -16.42 36.13 -34.11
C ALA A 11 -15.38 35.00 -33.89
N VAL A 12 -15.73 33.77 -34.26
CA VAL A 12 -14.81 32.62 -34.15
C VAL A 12 -13.64 32.74 -35.18
N ILE A 13 -13.95 33.16 -36.39
CA ILE A 13 -12.92 33.47 -37.41
C ILE A 13 -11.90 34.49 -36.87
N ALA A 14 -12.36 35.54 -36.20
CA ALA A 14 -11.49 36.55 -35.60
C ALA A 14 -10.59 35.96 -34.50
N ILE A 15 -11.13 35.07 -33.63
CA ILE A 15 -10.34 34.39 -32.60
C ILE A 15 -9.26 33.49 -33.23
N ILE A 16 -9.61 32.68 -34.23
CA ILE A 16 -8.66 31.80 -34.95
C ILE A 16 -7.58 32.62 -35.64
N ASN A 17 -7.96 33.69 -36.32
CA ASN A 17 -7.01 34.54 -37.04
C ASN A 17 -6.03 35.28 -36.11
N ALA A 18 -6.41 35.53 -34.86
CA ALA A 18 -5.55 36.10 -33.85
C ALA A 18 -4.47 35.14 -33.32
N LEU A 19 -4.59 33.81 -33.54
CA LEU A 19 -3.56 32.85 -33.16
C LEU A 19 -2.25 33.12 -33.93
N PRO A 20 -1.08 32.94 -33.31
CA PRO A 20 0.19 32.95 -34.01
C PRO A 20 0.25 31.90 -35.14
N ASP A 21 1.13 32.10 -36.10
CA ASP A 21 1.44 31.04 -37.06
C ASP A 21 2.04 29.83 -36.34
N ALA A 22 1.80 28.62 -36.86
CA ALA A 22 2.23 27.34 -36.28
C ALA A 22 3.70 27.34 -35.81
N LYS A 23 4.61 27.89 -36.62
CA LYS A 23 6.06 27.99 -36.33
C LYS A 23 6.42 28.92 -35.15
N ASN A 24 5.49 29.75 -34.72
CA ASN A 24 5.68 30.74 -33.65
C ASN A 24 4.85 30.38 -32.41
N LEU A 25 4.15 29.24 -32.42
CA LEU A 25 3.41 28.74 -31.24
C LEU A 25 4.38 28.30 -30.17
N THR A 26 4.06 28.65 -28.93
CA THR A 26 4.75 28.24 -27.70
C THR A 26 3.74 27.80 -26.69
N LEU A 27 4.15 27.18 -25.56
CA LEU A 27 3.26 26.79 -24.46
C LEU A 27 2.47 27.97 -23.88
N GLU A 28 2.98 29.21 -24.01
CA GLU A 28 2.25 30.42 -23.57
C GLU A 28 0.95 30.65 -24.38
N ASN A 29 0.85 30.05 -25.57
CA ASN A 29 -0.34 30.15 -26.41
C ASN A 29 -1.39 29.07 -26.11
N GLN A 30 -1.16 28.18 -25.15
CA GLN A 30 -2.04 27.05 -24.85
C GLN A 30 -3.49 27.48 -24.60
N GLU A 31 -3.70 28.52 -23.76
CA GLU A 31 -5.03 29.00 -23.46
C GLU A 31 -5.72 29.61 -24.71
N ALA A 32 -4.99 30.33 -25.50
CA ALA A 32 -5.53 30.94 -26.73
C ALA A 32 -5.97 29.88 -27.75
N VAL A 33 -5.14 28.84 -27.97
CA VAL A 33 -5.49 27.73 -28.87
C VAL A 33 -6.68 26.93 -28.33
N ALA A 34 -6.71 26.63 -27.04
CA ALA A 34 -7.80 25.91 -26.40
C ALA A 34 -9.14 26.69 -26.51
N ASN A 35 -9.11 28.02 -26.28
CA ASN A 35 -10.27 28.89 -26.41
C ASN A 35 -10.78 28.95 -27.87
N ALA A 36 -9.90 29.02 -28.84
CA ALA A 36 -10.28 29.01 -30.25
C ALA A 36 -10.96 27.70 -30.66
N GLY A 37 -10.39 26.55 -30.24
CA GLY A 37 -10.94 25.23 -30.49
C GLY A 37 -12.30 25.05 -29.80
N LYS A 38 -12.44 25.52 -28.56
CA LYS A 38 -13.73 25.51 -27.83
C LYS A 38 -14.79 26.33 -28.55
N ALA A 39 -14.45 27.58 -28.90
CA ALA A 39 -15.37 28.48 -29.61
C ALA A 39 -15.86 27.89 -30.92
N TYR A 40 -14.97 27.24 -31.70
CA TYR A 40 -15.35 26.54 -32.92
C TYR A 40 -16.26 25.33 -32.65
N ARG A 41 -15.96 24.53 -31.64
CA ARG A 41 -16.77 23.35 -31.31
C ARG A 41 -18.18 23.68 -30.85
N GLU A 42 -18.38 24.83 -30.22
CA GLU A 42 -19.68 25.35 -29.74
C GLU A 42 -20.60 25.90 -30.86
N LEU A 43 -20.07 26.13 -32.07
CA LEU A 43 -20.84 26.58 -33.23
C LEU A 43 -21.84 25.50 -33.67
N THR A 44 -22.99 25.96 -34.21
CA THR A 44 -23.95 25.07 -34.91
C THR A 44 -23.34 24.56 -36.23
N PRO A 45 -23.87 23.49 -36.85
CA PRO A 45 -23.38 23.01 -38.15
C PRO A 45 -23.39 24.09 -39.25
N ASP A 46 -24.44 24.93 -39.32
CA ASP A 46 -24.56 26.01 -40.29
C ASP A 46 -23.43 27.07 -40.08
N GLN A 47 -23.14 27.41 -38.84
CA GLN A 47 -22.09 28.36 -38.45
C GLN A 47 -20.70 27.79 -38.70
N LYS A 48 -20.44 26.51 -38.40
CA LYS A 48 -19.18 25.82 -38.71
C LYS A 48 -18.90 25.86 -40.21
N MET A 49 -19.94 25.62 -41.04
CA MET A 49 -19.79 25.69 -42.50
C MET A 49 -19.33 27.07 -42.99
N LEU A 50 -19.68 28.15 -42.29
CA LEU A 50 -19.20 29.50 -42.64
C LEU A 50 -17.71 29.66 -42.30
N VAL A 51 -17.29 29.14 -41.14
CA VAL A 51 -15.87 29.14 -40.75
C VAL A 51 -15.03 28.26 -41.67
N ASP A 52 -15.54 27.07 -41.99
CA ASP A 52 -14.85 26.07 -42.82
C ASP A 52 -14.65 26.56 -44.27
N LYS A 53 -15.48 27.50 -44.75
CA LYS A 53 -15.37 28.10 -46.07
C LYS A 53 -14.61 29.43 -46.06
N ASP A 54 -14.34 30.00 -44.89
CA ASP A 54 -13.63 31.27 -44.79
C ASP A 54 -12.19 31.13 -45.32
N ALA A 55 -11.74 32.10 -46.08
CA ALA A 55 -10.43 32.10 -46.73
C ALA A 55 -10.12 30.78 -47.46
N GLU A 56 -11.11 30.20 -48.16
CA GLU A 56 -10.95 28.92 -48.88
C GLU A 56 -10.54 27.72 -47.99
N GLY A 57 -10.93 27.76 -46.73
CA GLY A 57 -10.63 26.71 -45.73
C GLY A 57 -9.36 26.97 -44.92
N GLU A 58 -8.60 28.03 -45.20
CA GLU A 58 -7.35 28.29 -44.47
C GLU A 58 -7.58 28.66 -43.00
N THR A 59 -8.73 29.25 -42.64
CA THR A 59 -9.07 29.58 -41.25
C THR A 59 -9.22 28.32 -40.42
N TYR A 60 -10.02 27.33 -40.84
CA TYR A 60 -10.15 26.05 -40.15
C TYR A 60 -8.83 25.27 -40.10
N LYS A 61 -8.08 25.26 -41.22
CA LYS A 61 -6.77 24.63 -41.30
C LYS A 61 -5.78 25.23 -40.31
N LYS A 62 -5.80 26.56 -40.14
CA LYS A 62 -4.95 27.24 -39.14
C LYS A 62 -5.26 26.73 -37.72
N LEU A 63 -6.56 26.62 -37.36
CA LEU A 63 -6.95 26.07 -36.08
C LEU A 63 -6.48 24.62 -35.89
N TYR A 64 -6.74 23.77 -36.90
CA TYR A 64 -6.36 22.35 -36.85
C TYR A 64 -4.83 22.16 -36.67
N VAL A 65 -4.05 22.92 -37.42
CA VAL A 65 -2.57 22.89 -37.29
C VAL A 65 -2.12 23.44 -35.95
N ALA A 66 -2.75 24.52 -35.45
CA ALA A 66 -2.41 25.07 -34.14
C ALA A 66 -2.72 24.09 -32.99
N GLU A 67 -3.84 23.39 -33.05
CA GLU A 67 -4.17 22.34 -32.08
C GLU A 67 -3.17 21.17 -32.12
N GLY A 68 -2.74 20.74 -33.32
CA GLY A 68 -1.73 19.71 -33.51
C GLY A 68 -0.38 20.10 -32.93
N VAL A 69 0.14 21.27 -33.27
CA VAL A 69 1.43 21.78 -32.74
C VAL A 69 1.36 21.93 -31.21
N MET A 70 0.22 22.41 -30.68
CA MET A 70 0.07 22.55 -29.23
C MET A 70 0.06 21.18 -28.52
N ALA A 71 -0.56 20.18 -29.13
CA ALA A 71 -0.52 18.82 -28.62
C ALA A 71 0.91 18.24 -28.56
N GLU A 72 1.71 18.48 -29.61
CA GLU A 72 3.14 18.11 -29.65
C GLU A 72 3.92 18.82 -28.53
N LEU A 73 3.79 20.16 -28.44
CA LEU A 73 4.49 20.95 -27.42
C LEU A 73 4.13 20.50 -25.97
N LEU A 74 2.88 20.18 -25.71
CA LEU A 74 2.44 19.66 -24.42
C LEU A 74 2.98 18.25 -24.17
N GLY A 75 3.06 17.43 -25.21
CA GLY A 75 3.65 16.10 -25.14
C GLY A 75 5.15 16.15 -24.82
N ASP A 76 5.90 16.99 -25.49
CA ASP A 76 7.34 17.20 -25.24
C ASP A 76 7.58 17.75 -23.82
N GLU A 77 6.73 18.66 -23.35
CA GLU A 77 6.82 19.17 -21.98
C GLU A 77 6.55 18.09 -20.94
N ALA A 78 5.57 17.21 -21.17
CA ALA A 78 5.30 16.09 -20.28
C ALA A 78 6.51 15.15 -20.18
N VAL A 79 7.13 14.78 -21.30
CA VAL A 79 8.36 13.97 -21.31
C VAL A 79 9.49 14.69 -20.57
N ARG A 80 9.69 15.98 -20.81
CA ARG A 80 10.75 16.78 -20.16
C ARG A 80 10.58 16.82 -18.64
N LEU A 81 9.34 16.96 -18.16
CA LEU A 81 9.05 16.95 -16.72
C LEU A 81 9.34 15.58 -16.09
N VAL A 82 8.91 14.51 -16.73
CA VAL A 82 9.20 13.13 -16.26
C VAL A 82 10.70 12.85 -16.26
N VAL A 83 11.44 13.20 -17.32
CA VAL A 83 12.90 13.04 -17.37
C VAL A 83 13.58 13.78 -16.21
N LYS A 84 13.13 15.01 -15.89
CA LYS A 84 13.66 15.78 -14.76
C LYS A 84 13.39 15.07 -13.42
N GLU A 85 12.18 14.53 -13.22
CA GLU A 85 11.81 13.78 -12.02
C GLU A 85 12.64 12.51 -11.89
N LEU A 86 12.72 11.69 -12.94
CA LEU A 86 13.50 10.45 -12.93
C LEU A 86 14.99 10.70 -12.69
N THR A 87 15.53 11.80 -13.24
CA THR A 87 16.93 12.18 -13.02
C THR A 87 17.19 12.51 -11.53
N ALA A 88 16.22 13.12 -10.86
CA ALA A 88 16.32 13.51 -9.46
C ALA A 88 16.13 12.37 -8.45
N LEU A 89 15.61 11.20 -8.88
CA LEU A 89 15.45 10.04 -8.03
C LEU A 89 16.81 9.53 -7.53
N PRO A 90 16.85 8.91 -6.32
CA PRO A 90 18.04 8.23 -5.84
C PRO A 90 18.41 7.04 -6.73
N GLU A 91 19.67 6.65 -6.71
CA GLU A 91 20.08 5.33 -7.25
C GLU A 91 19.50 4.23 -6.34
N ALA A 92 19.26 3.04 -6.90
CA ALA A 92 18.64 1.93 -6.16
C ALA A 92 19.32 1.65 -4.81
N ALA A 93 20.64 1.68 -4.75
CA ALA A 93 21.40 1.46 -3.51
C ALA A 93 21.19 2.52 -2.41
N ASP A 94 20.71 3.71 -2.78
CA ASP A 94 20.52 4.85 -1.88
C ASP A 94 19.03 5.06 -1.51
N VAL A 95 18.12 4.23 -2.08
CA VAL A 95 16.69 4.30 -1.80
C VAL A 95 16.38 3.98 -0.35
N LYS A 96 15.46 4.76 0.23
CA LYS A 96 14.95 4.59 1.59
C LYS A 96 13.42 4.55 1.59
N LEU A 97 12.84 4.08 2.69
CA LEU A 97 11.37 4.05 2.85
C LEU A 97 10.72 5.44 2.73
N GLU A 98 11.44 6.50 3.11
CA GLU A 98 10.96 7.89 2.98
C GLU A 98 10.81 8.36 1.52
N ASP A 99 11.45 7.68 0.54
CA ASP A 99 11.38 8.01 -0.88
C ASP A 99 10.10 7.47 -1.56
N GLU A 100 9.26 6.70 -0.84
CA GLU A 100 8.06 6.07 -1.38
C GLU A 100 7.17 7.04 -2.14
N ALA A 101 6.89 8.21 -1.56
CA ALA A 101 6.00 9.20 -2.17
C ALA A 101 6.58 9.75 -3.49
N ALA A 102 7.89 10.01 -3.53
CA ALA A 102 8.57 10.52 -4.73
C ALA A 102 8.64 9.47 -5.82
N LEU A 103 8.97 8.22 -5.48
CA LEU A 103 9.04 7.09 -6.42
C LEU A 103 7.66 6.76 -7.00
N SER A 104 6.60 6.75 -6.16
CA SER A 104 5.23 6.53 -6.61
C SER A 104 4.79 7.63 -7.56
N ALA A 105 5.01 8.90 -7.24
CA ALA A 105 4.64 10.02 -8.09
C ALA A 105 5.38 9.97 -9.45
N ALA A 106 6.68 9.70 -9.43
CA ALA A 106 7.47 9.58 -10.66
C ALA A 106 7.00 8.41 -11.53
N TYR A 107 6.64 7.28 -10.93
CA TYR A 107 6.06 6.14 -11.63
C TYR A 107 4.71 6.50 -12.26
N ASP A 108 3.81 7.12 -11.51
CA ASP A 108 2.49 7.52 -12.01
C ASP A 108 2.60 8.52 -13.18
N HIS A 109 3.50 9.49 -13.06
CA HIS A 109 3.75 10.44 -14.15
C HIS A 109 4.36 9.77 -15.38
N PHE A 110 5.31 8.83 -15.21
CA PHE A 110 5.87 8.04 -16.31
C PHE A 110 4.80 7.17 -16.97
N MET A 111 3.93 6.52 -16.20
CA MET A 111 2.84 5.70 -16.73
C MET A 111 1.73 6.51 -17.39
N ALA A 112 1.54 7.77 -17.02
CA ALA A 112 0.61 8.68 -17.66
C ALA A 112 1.05 9.13 -19.07
N LEU A 113 2.35 9.00 -19.42
CA LEU A 113 2.85 9.22 -20.77
C LEU A 113 2.25 8.19 -21.73
N THR A 114 2.06 8.61 -23.00
CA THR A 114 1.72 7.67 -24.08
C THR A 114 2.88 6.69 -24.33
N GLU A 115 2.63 5.59 -25.02
CA GLU A 115 3.68 4.63 -25.39
C GLU A 115 4.80 5.30 -26.20
N GLU A 116 4.44 6.19 -27.14
CA GLU A 116 5.39 6.95 -27.94
C GLU A 116 6.25 7.88 -27.08
N GLN A 117 5.63 8.61 -26.15
CA GLN A 117 6.32 9.50 -25.21
C GLN A 117 7.24 8.72 -24.24
N ARG A 118 6.80 7.56 -23.74
CA ARG A 118 7.68 6.69 -22.93
C ARG A 118 8.91 6.24 -23.72
N GLY A 119 8.76 5.97 -25.02
CA GLY A 119 9.88 5.65 -25.90
C GLY A 119 10.90 6.77 -26.08
N MET A 120 10.54 8.03 -25.77
CA MET A 120 11.46 9.18 -25.78
C MET A 120 12.28 9.32 -24.48
N VAL A 121 11.88 8.64 -23.40
CA VAL A 121 12.64 8.63 -22.14
C VAL A 121 13.79 7.63 -22.27
N GLU A 122 15.01 8.05 -21.93
CA GLU A 122 16.20 7.19 -22.01
C GLU A 122 15.99 5.87 -21.21
N GLU A 123 16.38 4.74 -21.79
CA GLU A 123 16.27 3.42 -21.18
C GLU A 123 16.96 3.36 -19.80
N ALA A 124 18.08 4.06 -19.64
CA ALA A 124 18.79 4.17 -18.37
C ALA A 124 17.92 4.78 -17.25
N LEU A 125 17.10 5.80 -17.57
CA LEU A 125 16.18 6.40 -16.59
C LEU A 125 14.99 5.51 -16.29
N GLN A 126 14.49 4.78 -17.28
CA GLN A 126 13.43 3.78 -17.07
C GLN A 126 13.91 2.64 -16.17
N THR A 127 15.14 2.14 -16.43
CA THR A 127 15.79 1.12 -15.59
C THR A 127 16.01 1.64 -14.17
N LYS A 128 16.53 2.87 -14.02
CA LYS A 128 16.71 3.51 -12.71
C LYS A 128 15.41 3.55 -11.91
N LEU A 129 14.30 3.95 -12.55
CA LEU A 129 12.99 3.97 -11.90
C LEU A 129 12.56 2.56 -11.44
N SER A 130 12.70 1.57 -12.33
CA SER A 130 12.36 0.18 -12.03
C SER A 130 13.19 -0.36 -10.86
N ASP A 131 14.50 -0.20 -10.92
CA ASP A 131 15.43 -0.69 -9.89
C ASP A 131 15.18 0.00 -8.53
N ALA A 132 14.87 1.29 -8.55
CA ALA A 132 14.54 2.04 -7.35
C ALA A 132 13.22 1.56 -6.71
N ILE A 133 12.21 1.25 -7.52
CA ILE A 133 10.93 0.69 -7.05
C ILE A 133 11.14 -0.71 -6.48
N ASP A 134 11.92 -1.55 -7.15
CA ASP A 134 12.22 -2.91 -6.68
C ASP A 134 12.96 -2.87 -5.33
N GLN A 135 13.92 -1.97 -5.18
CA GLN A 135 14.61 -1.74 -3.91
C GLN A 135 13.66 -1.24 -2.81
N LEU A 136 12.76 -0.30 -3.13
CA LEU A 136 11.75 0.17 -2.18
C LEU A 136 10.85 -0.98 -1.71
N ASN A 137 10.41 -1.83 -2.62
CA ASN A 137 9.56 -2.98 -2.29
C ASN A 137 10.30 -3.97 -1.39
N LEU A 138 11.59 -4.21 -1.64
CA LEU A 138 12.43 -5.03 -0.75
C LEU A 138 12.52 -4.43 0.65
N LEU A 139 12.81 -3.14 0.78
CA LEU A 139 12.89 -2.45 2.06
C LEU A 139 11.56 -2.48 2.83
N LYS A 140 10.42 -2.36 2.13
CA LYS A 140 9.09 -2.48 2.74
C LYS A 140 8.82 -3.88 3.25
N GLN A 141 9.25 -4.90 2.49
CA GLN A 141 9.13 -6.29 2.93
C GLN A 141 9.98 -6.54 4.18
N GLU A 142 11.25 -6.15 4.17
CA GLU A 142 12.16 -6.29 5.31
C GLU A 142 11.63 -5.56 6.57
N ALA A 143 11.08 -4.36 6.39
CA ALA A 143 10.47 -3.61 7.50
C ALA A 143 9.22 -4.32 8.07
N ALA A 144 8.37 -4.89 7.21
CA ALA A 144 7.19 -5.64 7.64
C ALA A 144 7.57 -6.97 8.34
N GLU A 145 8.57 -7.68 7.82
CA GLU A 145 9.11 -8.89 8.44
C GLU A 145 9.69 -8.60 9.83
N LYS A 146 10.49 -7.53 9.92
CA LYS A 146 11.04 -7.08 11.21
C LYS A 146 9.93 -6.71 12.19
N GLU A 147 8.91 -5.94 11.76
CA GLU A 147 7.79 -5.56 12.62
C GLU A 147 7.02 -6.80 13.13
N ALA A 148 6.83 -7.81 12.28
CA ALA A 148 6.17 -9.06 12.66
C ALA A 148 6.98 -9.79 13.75
N VAL A 149 8.29 -9.92 13.60
CA VAL A 149 9.19 -10.53 14.58
C VAL A 149 9.22 -9.73 15.88
N ASP A 150 9.31 -8.40 15.81
CA ASP A 150 9.33 -7.52 16.99
C ASP A 150 8.03 -7.66 17.80
N LYS A 151 6.86 -7.70 17.15
CA LYS A 151 5.56 -7.94 17.81
C LYS A 151 5.51 -9.28 18.52
N VAL A 152 6.03 -10.33 17.91
CA VAL A 152 6.10 -11.65 18.57
C VAL A 152 7.04 -11.60 19.77
N ASN A 153 8.22 -11.00 19.63
CA ASN A 153 9.15 -10.83 20.74
C ASN A 153 8.52 -10.06 21.91
N GLU A 154 7.78 -8.98 21.63
CA GLU A 154 7.05 -8.22 22.66
C GLU A 154 5.99 -9.10 23.35
N LEU A 155 5.21 -9.86 22.57
CA LEU A 155 4.19 -10.76 23.11
C LEU A 155 4.81 -11.84 24.00
N LEU A 156 5.88 -12.50 23.56
CA LEU A 156 6.58 -13.51 24.33
C LEU A 156 7.20 -12.93 25.61
N ASN A 157 7.76 -11.73 25.54
CA ASN A 157 8.32 -11.06 26.70
C ASN A 157 7.27 -10.59 27.72
N SER A 158 6.02 -10.40 27.30
CA SER A 158 4.90 -10.02 28.17
C SER A 158 4.36 -11.19 29.00
N LEU A 159 4.67 -12.45 28.64
CA LEU A 159 4.24 -13.62 29.40
C LEU A 159 4.75 -13.57 30.87
N PRO A 160 4.01 -14.15 31.82
CA PRO A 160 4.44 -14.23 33.22
C PRO A 160 5.76 -15.04 33.36
N SER A 161 6.48 -14.81 34.43
CA SER A 161 7.61 -15.68 34.82
C SER A 161 7.08 -17.05 35.30
N GLU A 162 7.93 -18.09 35.30
CA GLU A 162 7.57 -19.45 35.64
C GLU A 162 6.74 -19.54 36.92
N ASP A 163 7.20 -18.84 37.98
CA ASP A 163 6.57 -18.86 39.30
C ASP A 163 5.22 -18.12 39.36
N GLU A 164 4.92 -17.28 38.34
CA GLU A 164 3.71 -16.47 38.27
C GLU A 164 2.67 -17.04 37.30
N VAL A 165 3.00 -18.09 36.53
CA VAL A 165 2.05 -18.72 35.61
C VAL A 165 0.89 -19.35 36.33
N LEU A 166 -0.32 -18.95 35.94
CA LEU A 166 -1.60 -19.47 36.42
C LEU A 166 -2.41 -20.08 35.28
N PHE A 167 -3.45 -20.86 35.61
CA PHE A 167 -4.41 -21.34 34.59
C PHE A 167 -5.10 -20.22 33.81
N ALA A 168 -5.25 -19.05 34.41
CA ALA A 168 -5.84 -17.89 33.76
C ALA A 168 -4.99 -17.42 32.54
N ASP A 169 -3.69 -17.72 32.54
CA ASP A 169 -2.75 -17.30 31.47
C ASP A 169 -2.75 -18.26 30.26
N GLN A 170 -3.50 -19.34 30.32
CA GLN A 170 -3.54 -20.38 29.28
C GLN A 170 -3.82 -19.74 27.89
N THR A 171 -4.84 -18.89 27.80
CA THR A 171 -5.24 -18.25 26.53
C THR A 171 -4.12 -17.38 25.97
N ASP A 172 -3.42 -16.65 26.82
CA ASP A 172 -2.33 -15.77 26.40
C ASP A 172 -1.10 -16.56 25.97
N ILE A 173 -0.78 -17.66 26.67
CA ILE A 173 0.31 -18.58 26.33
C ILE A 173 0.03 -19.27 24.98
N GLU A 174 -1.21 -19.78 24.78
CA GLU A 174 -1.63 -20.37 23.50
C GLU A 174 -1.61 -19.36 22.35
N ALA A 175 -2.05 -18.12 22.58
CA ALA A 175 -1.99 -17.03 21.60
C ALA A 175 -0.55 -16.68 21.25
N ALA A 176 0.34 -16.63 22.23
CA ALA A 176 1.77 -16.39 22.03
C ALA A 176 2.43 -17.51 21.18
N ARG A 177 2.10 -18.78 21.45
CA ARG A 177 2.54 -19.91 20.64
C ARG A 177 2.02 -19.80 19.20
N ALA A 178 0.74 -19.49 19.03
CA ALA A 178 0.15 -19.34 17.70
C ALA A 178 0.78 -18.21 16.91
N ALA A 179 1.08 -17.08 17.56
CA ALA A 179 1.77 -15.95 16.93
C ALA A 179 3.21 -16.31 16.50
N TYR A 180 3.94 -17.07 17.35
CA TYR A 180 5.27 -17.58 16.98
C TYR A 180 5.20 -18.53 15.79
N GLU A 181 4.24 -19.46 15.79
CA GLU A 181 4.08 -20.41 14.68
C GLU A 181 3.69 -19.73 13.36
N ALA A 182 2.96 -18.63 13.43
CA ALA A 182 2.56 -17.85 12.26
C ALA A 182 3.72 -17.10 11.56
N LEU A 183 4.89 -16.96 12.21
CA LEU A 183 6.08 -16.37 11.59
C LEU A 183 6.71 -17.26 10.51
N ASP A 184 6.35 -18.53 10.44
CA ASP A 184 6.85 -19.49 9.46
C ASP A 184 8.40 -19.45 9.30
N THR A 185 8.90 -18.94 8.19
CA THR A 185 10.34 -18.84 7.89
C THR A 185 11.09 -17.81 8.73
N LEU A 186 10.39 -16.90 9.39
CA LEU A 186 11.00 -15.85 10.23
C LEU A 186 11.26 -16.29 11.68
N LYS A 187 10.88 -17.51 12.06
CA LYS A 187 11.04 -18.04 13.42
C LYS A 187 12.46 -17.94 13.98
N ASP A 188 13.45 -18.11 13.11
CA ASP A 188 14.86 -18.04 13.48
C ASP A 188 15.32 -16.62 13.89
N GLN A 189 14.51 -15.59 13.59
CA GLN A 189 14.78 -14.20 13.96
C GLN A 189 14.19 -13.84 15.35
N VAL A 190 13.38 -14.70 15.94
CA VAL A 190 12.83 -14.49 17.29
C VAL A 190 13.94 -14.64 18.32
N SER A 191 13.95 -13.76 19.33
CA SER A 191 14.92 -13.81 20.43
C SER A 191 14.89 -15.17 21.12
N PRO A 192 16.05 -15.85 21.26
CA PRO A 192 16.13 -17.11 22.00
C PRO A 192 15.63 -16.99 23.45
N ASP A 193 15.86 -15.85 24.10
CA ASP A 193 15.40 -15.61 25.46
C ASP A 193 13.87 -15.49 25.55
N ALA A 194 13.26 -14.80 24.56
CA ALA A 194 11.81 -14.70 24.46
C ALA A 194 11.18 -16.08 24.21
N LEU A 195 11.75 -16.87 23.30
CA LEU A 195 11.28 -18.21 23.02
C LEU A 195 11.44 -19.15 24.22
N ALA A 196 12.54 -19.02 24.98
CA ALA A 196 12.74 -19.78 26.23
C ALA A 196 11.65 -19.44 27.25
N LYS A 197 11.27 -18.18 27.37
CA LYS A 197 10.19 -17.74 28.27
C LYS A 197 8.85 -18.39 27.91
N LEU A 198 8.49 -18.41 26.61
CA LEU A 198 7.28 -19.13 26.13
C LEU A 198 7.34 -20.60 26.51
N THR A 199 8.45 -21.27 26.22
CA THR A 199 8.63 -22.70 26.52
C THR A 199 8.49 -22.99 28.03
N THR A 200 9.06 -22.12 28.86
CA THR A 200 8.97 -22.24 30.32
C THR A 200 7.52 -22.06 30.82
N ALA A 201 6.80 -21.06 30.27
CA ALA A 201 5.41 -20.84 30.61
C ALA A 201 4.51 -22.03 30.21
N GLU A 202 4.71 -22.60 29.03
CA GLU A 202 4.01 -23.79 28.57
C GLU A 202 4.27 -25.01 29.48
N ASN A 203 5.54 -25.24 29.85
CA ASN A 203 5.92 -26.31 30.73
C ASN A 203 5.26 -26.17 32.12
N ARG A 204 5.21 -24.95 32.65
CA ARG A 204 4.56 -24.69 33.93
C ARG A 204 3.05 -24.91 33.86
N LEU A 205 2.41 -24.44 32.78
CA LEU A 205 0.98 -24.66 32.54
C LEU A 205 0.65 -26.16 32.47
N ASN A 206 1.45 -26.95 31.77
CA ASN A 206 1.32 -28.41 31.69
C ASN A 206 1.49 -29.06 33.08
N ALA A 207 2.48 -28.63 33.88
CA ALA A 207 2.69 -29.11 35.21
C ALA A 207 1.47 -28.83 36.14
N LEU A 208 0.90 -27.60 36.04
CA LEU A 208 -0.34 -27.27 36.76
C LEU A 208 -1.49 -28.18 36.35
N GLN A 209 -1.65 -28.48 35.07
CA GLN A 209 -2.68 -29.38 34.57
C GLN A 209 -2.49 -30.81 35.11
N GLU A 210 -1.26 -31.30 35.18
CA GLU A 210 -0.94 -32.60 35.75
C GLU A 210 -1.23 -32.63 37.25
N GLU A 211 -0.90 -31.58 38.02
CA GLU A 211 -1.24 -31.45 39.43
C GLU A 211 -2.76 -31.54 39.64
N VAL A 212 -3.57 -30.84 38.83
CA VAL A 212 -5.05 -30.92 38.89
C VAL A 212 -5.54 -32.32 38.53
N ASN A 213 -5.02 -32.93 37.47
CA ASN A 213 -5.42 -34.28 37.07
C ASN A 213 -5.17 -35.31 38.19
N GLN A 214 -4.00 -35.22 38.87
CA GLN A 214 -3.69 -36.08 40.01
C GLN A 214 -4.71 -35.91 41.14
N VAL A 215 -5.16 -34.71 41.44
CA VAL A 215 -6.20 -34.47 42.46
C VAL A 215 -7.55 -35.03 42.00
N VAL A 216 -7.91 -34.90 40.74
CA VAL A 216 -9.13 -35.48 40.15
C VAL A 216 -9.08 -37.01 40.31
N ASP A 217 -7.97 -37.64 39.94
CA ASP A 217 -7.79 -39.09 40.04
C ASP A 217 -7.93 -39.58 41.51
N LEU A 218 -7.38 -38.83 42.48
CA LEU A 218 -7.53 -39.16 43.91
C LEU A 218 -8.97 -39.03 44.38
N ILE A 219 -9.71 -38.06 43.88
CA ILE A 219 -11.13 -37.85 44.20
C ILE A 219 -11.98 -38.96 43.55
N ASP A 220 -11.74 -39.28 42.30
CA ASP A 220 -12.48 -40.30 41.54
C ASP A 220 -12.23 -41.71 42.07
N ALA A 221 -11.09 -41.95 42.71
CA ALA A 221 -10.77 -43.22 43.39
C ALA A 221 -11.49 -43.39 44.76
N LEU A 222 -12.16 -42.35 45.26
CA LEU A 222 -12.94 -42.47 46.49
C LEU A 222 -14.22 -43.29 46.28
N PRO A 223 -14.61 -44.18 47.27
CA PRO A 223 -15.90 -44.84 47.19
C PRO A 223 -17.08 -43.86 47.19
N ALA A 224 -18.19 -44.28 46.63
CA ALA A 224 -19.45 -43.54 46.74
C ALA A 224 -19.76 -43.13 48.15
N VAL A 225 -20.45 -42.01 48.37
CA VAL A 225 -20.70 -41.47 49.74
C VAL A 225 -21.40 -42.47 50.68
N ASP A 226 -22.28 -43.32 50.15
CA ASP A 226 -23.01 -44.34 50.82
C ASP A 226 -22.17 -45.61 51.12
N GLU A 227 -21.03 -45.77 50.50
CA GLU A 227 -20.07 -46.85 50.68
C GLU A 227 -18.88 -46.45 51.57
N LEU A 228 -18.77 -45.15 51.93
CA LEU A 228 -17.69 -44.66 52.77
C LEU A 228 -17.73 -45.28 54.18
N THR A 229 -16.60 -45.80 54.61
CA THR A 229 -16.38 -46.34 55.95
C THR A 229 -15.16 -45.69 56.63
N PRO A 230 -14.96 -45.82 57.94
CA PRO A 230 -13.76 -45.30 58.59
C PRO A 230 -12.43 -45.82 58.04
N ALA A 231 -12.47 -47.00 57.38
CA ALA A 231 -11.27 -47.52 56.67
C ALA A 231 -10.78 -46.64 55.48
N HIS A 232 -11.65 -45.80 54.91
CA HIS A 232 -11.33 -44.92 53.82
C HIS A 232 -10.85 -43.54 54.31
N ALA A 233 -10.70 -43.31 55.62
CA ALA A 233 -10.34 -42.00 56.18
C ALA A 233 -8.99 -41.45 55.60
N ASP A 234 -7.99 -42.28 55.41
CA ASP A 234 -6.70 -41.93 54.90
C ASP A 234 -6.79 -41.55 53.42
N GLN A 235 -7.60 -42.25 52.63
CA GLN A 235 -7.82 -41.91 51.22
C GLN A 235 -8.49 -40.53 51.06
N VAL A 236 -9.56 -40.29 51.86
CA VAL A 236 -10.27 -38.99 51.87
C VAL A 236 -9.32 -37.88 52.33
N LYS A 237 -8.49 -38.15 53.34
CA LYS A 237 -7.49 -37.18 53.80
C LYS A 237 -6.47 -36.88 52.73
N THR A 238 -5.93 -37.89 52.03
CA THR A 238 -4.96 -37.73 50.97
C THR A 238 -5.53 -36.88 49.82
N ALA A 239 -6.75 -37.17 49.33
CA ALA A 239 -7.42 -36.39 48.31
C ALA A 239 -7.65 -34.92 48.73
N ARG A 240 -8.06 -34.72 50.00
CA ARG A 240 -8.27 -33.37 50.55
C ARG A 240 -6.95 -32.59 50.67
N ASP A 241 -5.89 -33.23 51.17
CA ASP A 241 -4.58 -32.58 51.31
C ASP A 241 -4.04 -32.20 49.94
N ALA A 242 -4.16 -33.07 48.94
CA ALA A 242 -3.78 -32.77 47.54
C ALA A 242 -4.60 -31.61 46.95
N TYR A 243 -5.94 -31.60 47.16
CA TYR A 243 -6.78 -30.48 46.74
C TYR A 243 -6.38 -29.16 47.37
N ASN A 244 -6.08 -29.15 48.66
CA ASN A 244 -5.67 -27.93 49.38
C ASN A 244 -4.28 -27.45 48.98
N ALA A 245 -3.44 -28.30 48.37
CA ALA A 245 -2.12 -27.96 47.87
C ALA A 245 -2.15 -27.29 46.50
N LEU A 246 -3.29 -27.33 45.78
CA LEU A 246 -3.46 -26.63 44.49
C LEU A 246 -3.63 -25.11 44.62
N ASN A 247 -3.72 -24.51 45.84
CA ASN A 247 -3.94 -23.09 46.08
C ASN A 247 -2.63 -22.33 46.26
#